data_d63eb2fd1a4d72ffa0e4cc0aff3f8240
#
_entry.id   d63eb2fd1a4d72ffa0e4cc0aff3f8240
#
_cell.length_a   1.000
_cell.length_b   1.000
_cell.length_c   1.000
_cell.angle_alpha   90.00
_cell.angle_beta   90.00
_cell.angle_gamma   90.00
#
_symmetry.space_group_name_H-M   'P 1'
#
loop_
_entity.id
_entity.type
_entity.pdbx_description
1 polymer ?
#
loop_
_entity_poly.entity_id
_entity_poly.type
_entity_poly.pdbx_seq_one_letter_code
_entity_poly.pdbx_strand_id
1 'polypeptide(L)'
;MVSKIALEEHFLFPDFIEYWSPTVVDLPTQRRDKALSRLTDFGEMRLTAMNEAGIAVLALAGPGAQAERDTTTAMRRARTDKRPDCYSGFGHLAMQDARAAADELERCIRELRFCGVMINGHTNGQYLDNPALYPFWERVEALGALIYLHPVDPVTPAPVLEGHKGLRRATWEWTFETGSHALRLIFSGLFDRFPRTRVGLGHLGETLPFLLWRFDSRAGPDFYAIKLGKPPSHYFKENFLVTTSGMCSAEPLKAPSPHWDMSA
;
A
#
# COMPACT_ATOMS: atom_id res chain seq x y z
N MET A 1 13.78 4.74 -23.62
CA MET A 1 13.59 4.95 -22.17
C MET A 1 12.53 3.95 -21.71
N VAL A 2 12.73 3.29 -20.59
CA VAL A 2 11.71 2.42 -20.00
C VAL A 2 10.61 3.31 -19.43
N SER A 3 9.36 3.07 -19.81
CA SER A 3 8.21 3.78 -19.24
C SER A 3 8.05 3.36 -17.77
N LYS A 4 7.82 4.33 -16.88
CA LYS A 4 7.61 4.09 -15.46
C LYS A 4 6.13 4.12 -15.13
N ILE A 5 5.71 3.26 -14.21
CA ILE A 5 4.39 3.30 -13.59
C ILE A 5 4.60 3.64 -12.11
N ALA A 6 4.02 4.73 -11.66
CA ALA A 6 4.06 5.10 -10.25
C ALA A 6 2.79 4.59 -9.56
N LEU A 7 2.94 3.71 -8.57
CA LEU A 7 1.82 3.01 -7.93
C LEU A 7 1.38 3.64 -6.61
N GLU A 8 2.16 4.55 -6.04
CA GLU A 8 1.91 5.14 -4.71
C GLU A 8 1.92 6.67 -4.79
N GLU A 9 1.08 7.19 -5.67
CA GLU A 9 0.93 8.63 -5.82
C GLU A 9 -0.35 9.12 -5.14
N HIS A 10 -0.16 10.00 -4.17
CA HIS A 10 -1.27 10.54 -3.40
C HIS A 10 -1.90 11.76 -4.06
N PHE A 11 -3.17 11.95 -3.74
CA PHE A 11 -3.93 13.14 -4.09
C PHE A 11 -4.84 13.55 -2.93
N LEU A 12 -5.35 14.78 -2.99
CA LEU A 12 -6.28 15.30 -2.01
C LEU A 12 -7.37 16.12 -2.71
N PHE A 13 -8.62 15.89 -2.35
CA PHE A 13 -9.69 16.82 -2.68
C PHE A 13 -9.84 17.90 -1.59
N PRO A 14 -10.30 19.10 -1.94
CA PRO A 14 -10.51 20.17 -0.98
C PRO A 14 -11.32 19.76 0.25
N ASP A 15 -12.37 18.96 0.05
CA ASP A 15 -13.28 18.51 1.12
C ASP A 15 -12.60 17.54 2.12
N PHE A 16 -11.41 17.02 1.80
CA PHE A 16 -10.65 16.09 2.65
C PHE A 16 -9.42 16.73 3.31
N ILE A 17 -9.21 18.02 3.15
CA ILE A 17 -8.05 18.73 3.73
C ILE A 17 -8.07 18.61 5.26
N GLU A 18 -9.23 18.67 5.88
CA GLU A 18 -9.37 18.55 7.34
C GLU A 18 -8.92 17.19 7.88
N TYR A 19 -9.15 16.10 7.12
CA TYR A 19 -8.70 14.75 7.49
C TYR A 19 -7.20 14.55 7.27
N TRP A 20 -6.62 15.26 6.31
CA TRP A 20 -5.20 15.19 6.03
C TRP A 20 -4.36 16.08 6.96
N SER A 21 -4.86 17.24 7.34
CA SER A 21 -4.14 18.25 8.12
C SER A 21 -3.51 17.71 9.41
N PRO A 22 -4.16 16.84 10.21
CA PRO A 22 -3.56 16.26 11.41
C PRO A 22 -2.32 15.39 11.12
N THR A 23 -2.24 14.79 9.94
CA THR A 23 -1.11 13.91 9.58
C THR A 23 0.19 14.67 9.30
N VAL A 24 0.11 15.97 9.09
CA VAL A 24 1.23 16.84 8.70
C VAL A 24 1.45 18.01 9.66
N VAL A 25 0.83 17.97 10.85
CA VAL A 25 0.90 19.05 11.84
C VAL A 25 2.33 19.39 12.26
N ASP A 26 3.22 18.41 12.28
CA ASP A 26 4.63 18.57 12.67
C ASP A 26 5.52 19.13 11.54
N LEU A 27 4.99 19.26 10.32
CA LEU A 27 5.75 19.82 9.20
C LEU A 27 5.76 21.36 9.25
N PRO A 28 6.88 21.99 8.84
CA PRO A 28 6.91 23.45 8.63
C PRO A 28 5.80 23.90 7.67
N THR A 29 5.19 25.07 7.94
CA THR A 29 4.07 25.62 7.15
C THR A 29 4.36 25.62 5.65
N GLN A 30 5.53 26.12 5.24
CA GLN A 30 5.93 26.17 3.84
C GLN A 30 5.94 24.77 3.18
N ARG A 31 6.32 23.73 3.91
CA ARG A 31 6.27 22.34 3.40
C ARG A 31 4.85 21.81 3.29
N ARG A 32 3.98 22.15 4.25
CA ARG A 32 2.56 21.79 4.19
C ARG A 32 1.87 22.43 2.99
N ASP A 33 2.07 23.73 2.78
CA ASP A 33 1.49 24.47 1.65
C ASP A 33 1.95 23.90 0.30
N LYS A 34 3.25 23.61 0.20
CA LYS A 34 3.81 22.96 -1.00
C LYS A 34 3.22 21.56 -1.24
N ALA A 35 3.05 20.76 -0.18
CA ALA A 35 2.44 19.43 -0.29
C ALA A 35 0.97 19.58 -0.71
N LEU A 36 0.21 20.45 -0.08
CA LEU A 36 -1.18 20.69 -0.38
C LEU A 36 -1.38 21.11 -1.85
N SER A 37 -0.59 22.08 -2.33
CA SER A 37 -0.68 22.53 -3.73
C SER A 37 -0.42 21.41 -4.74
N ARG A 38 0.50 20.48 -4.43
CA ARG A 38 0.80 19.33 -5.29
C ARG A 38 -0.24 18.22 -5.21
N LEU A 39 -0.74 17.96 -4.00
CA LEU A 39 -1.76 16.92 -3.79
C LEU A 39 -3.10 17.27 -4.44
N THR A 40 -3.44 18.55 -4.48
CA THR A 40 -4.68 19.03 -5.10
C THR A 40 -4.57 19.31 -6.59
N ASP A 41 -3.35 19.35 -7.13
CA ASP A 41 -3.15 19.51 -8.58
C ASP A 41 -3.29 18.18 -9.32
N PHE A 42 -4.11 18.18 -10.34
CA PHE A 42 -4.27 17.07 -11.29
C PHE A 42 -4.07 17.54 -12.74
N GLY A 43 -3.64 18.76 -12.90
CA GLY A 43 -3.49 19.40 -14.20
C GLY A 43 -2.05 19.49 -14.65
N GLU A 44 -1.69 20.69 -15.09
CA GLU A 44 -0.43 20.96 -15.79
C GLU A 44 0.81 20.68 -14.94
N MET A 45 0.81 21.05 -13.66
CA MET A 45 1.96 20.84 -12.78
C MET A 45 2.28 19.34 -12.64
N ARG A 46 1.26 18.51 -12.37
CA ARG A 46 1.43 17.07 -12.21
C ARG A 46 1.85 16.40 -13.51
N LEU A 47 1.19 16.72 -14.62
CA LEU A 47 1.52 16.17 -15.94
C LEU A 47 2.92 16.55 -16.40
N THR A 48 3.34 17.78 -16.15
CA THR A 48 4.71 18.22 -16.43
C THR A 48 5.73 17.41 -15.64
N ALA A 49 5.52 17.27 -14.33
CA ALA A 49 6.39 16.46 -13.47
C ALA A 49 6.45 14.98 -13.90
N MET A 50 5.33 14.40 -14.34
CA MET A 50 5.30 13.05 -14.90
C MET A 50 6.17 12.93 -16.16
N ASN A 51 6.00 13.87 -17.09
CA ASN A 51 6.76 13.88 -18.35
C ASN A 51 8.26 14.00 -18.08
N GLU A 52 8.66 14.94 -17.22
CA GLU A 52 10.07 15.16 -16.84
C GLU A 52 10.66 13.90 -16.15
N ALA A 53 9.88 13.21 -15.33
CA ALA A 53 10.30 11.99 -14.65
C ALA A 53 10.21 10.72 -15.52
N GLY A 54 9.61 10.79 -16.72
CA GLY A 54 9.35 9.63 -17.59
C GLY A 54 8.31 8.69 -17.04
N ILE A 55 7.33 9.20 -16.28
CA ILE A 55 6.20 8.43 -15.73
C ILE A 55 5.07 8.43 -16.75
N ALA A 56 4.71 7.24 -17.24
CA ALA A 56 3.63 7.08 -18.20
C ALA A 56 2.25 7.01 -17.53
N VAL A 57 2.14 6.32 -16.39
CA VAL A 57 0.88 6.14 -15.65
C VAL A 57 1.10 6.39 -14.16
N LEU A 58 0.15 7.09 -13.54
CA LEU A 58 0.03 7.24 -12.09
C LEU A 58 -1.17 6.47 -11.58
N ALA A 59 -0.96 5.58 -10.62
CA ALA A 59 -2.03 4.98 -9.86
C ALA A 59 -2.29 5.87 -8.62
N LEU A 60 -3.38 6.60 -8.67
CA LEU A 60 -3.75 7.59 -7.66
C LEU A 60 -4.44 6.93 -6.47
N ALA A 61 -4.03 7.31 -5.27
CA ALA A 61 -4.64 6.90 -4.01
C ALA A 61 -4.94 8.11 -3.14
N GLY A 62 -6.09 8.09 -2.49
CA GLY A 62 -6.44 9.13 -1.51
C GLY A 62 -5.61 9.03 -0.23
N PRO A 63 -5.58 10.08 0.58
CA PRO A 63 -4.88 10.04 1.85
C PRO A 63 -5.69 9.25 2.86
N GLY A 64 -5.25 8.11 3.26
CA GLY A 64 -5.52 7.31 4.44
C GLY A 64 -6.86 7.35 5.18
N ALA A 65 -7.71 8.27 4.86
CA ALA A 65 -9.06 8.26 5.36
C ALA A 65 -9.81 7.11 4.69
N GLN A 66 -10.53 6.35 5.45
CA GLN A 66 -11.46 5.36 4.94
C GLN A 66 -12.41 6.09 4.00
N ALA A 67 -12.16 5.95 2.71
CA ALA A 67 -12.90 6.71 1.72
C ALA A 67 -14.33 6.19 1.67
N GLU A 68 -15.24 7.12 1.71
CA GLU A 68 -16.63 6.82 1.40
C GLU A 68 -16.78 6.49 -0.09
N ARG A 69 -17.82 5.74 -0.43
CA ARG A 69 -18.16 5.35 -1.79
C ARG A 69 -18.19 6.53 -2.76
N ASP A 70 -18.73 7.66 -2.31
CA ASP A 70 -18.84 8.88 -3.11
C ASP A 70 -17.49 9.48 -3.47
N THR A 71 -16.51 9.39 -2.58
CA THR A 71 -15.14 9.85 -2.82
C THR A 71 -14.48 9.08 -3.95
N THR A 72 -14.58 7.75 -3.93
CA THR A 72 -14.04 6.90 -4.98
C THR A 72 -14.70 7.20 -6.34
N THR A 73 -16.00 7.43 -6.34
CA THR A 73 -16.75 7.84 -7.55
C THR A 73 -16.33 9.22 -8.06
N ALA A 74 -16.15 10.19 -7.16
CA ALA A 74 -15.71 11.53 -7.52
C ALA A 74 -14.29 11.52 -8.11
N MET A 75 -13.38 10.69 -7.58
CA MET A 75 -12.04 10.50 -8.13
C MET A 75 -12.09 10.02 -9.57
N ARG A 76 -12.85 8.97 -9.86
CA ARG A 76 -13.01 8.46 -11.22
C ARG A 76 -13.51 9.53 -12.17
N ARG A 77 -14.65 10.16 -11.87
CA ARG A 77 -15.27 11.19 -12.72
C ARG A 77 -14.37 12.39 -12.95
N ALA A 78 -13.63 12.79 -11.92
CA ALA A 78 -12.83 14.00 -12.01
C ALA A 78 -11.53 13.80 -12.79
N ARG A 79 -10.93 12.60 -12.77
CA ARG A 79 -9.54 12.42 -13.21
C ARG A 79 -9.31 11.23 -14.12
N THR A 80 -9.66 10.02 -13.70
CA THR A 80 -9.38 8.82 -14.50
C THR A 80 -10.19 8.79 -15.81
N ASP A 81 -11.42 9.27 -15.80
CA ASP A 81 -12.23 9.34 -17.02
C ASP A 81 -11.74 10.42 -18.00
N LYS A 82 -11.12 11.50 -17.47
CA LYS A 82 -10.60 12.58 -18.33
C LYS A 82 -9.26 12.26 -18.97
N ARG A 83 -8.41 11.52 -18.26
CA ARG A 83 -7.07 11.15 -18.70
C ARG A 83 -6.75 9.68 -18.37
N PRO A 84 -7.51 8.73 -18.94
CA PRO A 84 -7.29 7.29 -18.71
C PRO A 84 -5.95 6.80 -19.27
N ASP A 85 -5.35 7.57 -20.16
CA ASP A 85 -4.01 7.35 -20.71
C ASP A 85 -2.88 7.63 -19.70
N CYS A 86 -3.14 8.47 -18.70
CA CYS A 86 -2.14 8.91 -17.71
C CYS A 86 -2.48 8.49 -16.28
N TYR A 87 -3.74 8.32 -15.97
CA TYR A 87 -4.21 8.06 -14.61
C TYR A 87 -4.96 6.74 -14.50
N SER A 88 -4.58 5.94 -13.51
CA SER A 88 -5.36 4.85 -12.97
C SER A 88 -5.73 5.15 -11.52
N GLY A 89 -6.53 4.31 -10.86
CA GLY A 89 -6.96 4.54 -9.48
C GLY A 89 -6.85 3.32 -8.60
N PHE A 90 -6.59 3.57 -7.32
CA PHE A 90 -6.87 2.65 -6.25
C PHE A 90 -8.10 3.11 -5.49
N GLY A 91 -9.04 2.19 -5.27
CA GLY A 91 -10.18 2.44 -4.40
C GLY A 91 -9.76 2.49 -2.93
N HIS A 92 -10.53 3.19 -2.11
CA HIS A 92 -10.45 3.12 -0.66
C HIS A 92 -11.69 2.46 -0.11
N LEU A 93 -11.53 1.67 0.94
CA LEU A 93 -12.59 0.82 1.47
C LEU A 93 -12.83 1.10 2.96
N ALA A 94 -14.09 1.00 3.37
CA ALA A 94 -14.50 1.06 4.76
C ALA A 94 -14.24 -0.30 5.44
N MET A 95 -12.99 -0.57 5.82
CA MET A 95 -12.54 -1.87 6.33
C MET A 95 -13.10 -2.25 7.71
N GLN A 96 -13.88 -1.38 8.36
CA GLN A 96 -14.63 -1.69 9.58
C GLN A 96 -15.81 -2.65 9.33
N ASP A 97 -16.26 -2.79 8.07
CA ASP A 97 -17.27 -3.74 7.65
C ASP A 97 -16.77 -4.57 6.47
N ALA A 98 -16.44 -5.83 6.72
CA ALA A 98 -15.83 -6.72 5.73
C ALA A 98 -16.73 -6.97 4.50
N ARG A 99 -18.05 -6.96 4.66
CA ARG A 99 -18.99 -7.17 3.55
C ARG A 99 -19.14 -5.91 2.72
N ALA A 100 -19.34 -4.77 3.36
CA ALA A 100 -19.41 -3.49 2.67
C ALA A 100 -18.09 -3.20 1.92
N ALA A 101 -16.94 -3.53 2.51
CA ALA A 101 -15.64 -3.43 1.86
C ALA A 101 -15.52 -4.36 0.64
N ALA A 102 -16.03 -5.59 0.71
CA ALA A 102 -16.05 -6.53 -0.39
C ALA A 102 -16.94 -6.05 -1.56
N ASP A 103 -18.10 -5.50 -1.26
CA ASP A 103 -19.03 -4.98 -2.27
C ASP A 103 -18.46 -3.73 -2.95
N GLU A 104 -17.83 -2.83 -2.18
CA GLU A 104 -17.17 -1.65 -2.74
C GLU A 104 -15.92 -2.02 -3.55
N LEU A 105 -15.15 -3.04 -3.13
CA LEU A 105 -14.06 -3.59 -3.93
C LEU A 105 -14.57 -4.04 -5.31
N GLU A 106 -15.66 -4.83 -5.34
CA GLU A 106 -16.22 -5.29 -6.61
C GLU A 106 -16.64 -4.11 -7.50
N ARG A 107 -17.27 -3.09 -6.92
CA ARG A 107 -17.63 -1.86 -7.64
C ARG A 107 -16.39 -1.15 -8.19
N CYS A 108 -15.33 -1.01 -7.39
CA CYS A 108 -14.07 -0.39 -7.82
C CYS A 108 -13.47 -1.10 -9.05
N ILE A 109 -13.44 -2.42 -9.02
CA ILE A 109 -12.85 -3.21 -10.10
C ILE A 109 -13.74 -3.24 -11.34
N ARG A 110 -15.05 -3.58 -11.17
CA ARG A 110 -15.93 -3.85 -12.30
C ARG A 110 -16.51 -2.59 -12.93
N GLU A 111 -16.96 -1.63 -12.12
CA GLU A 111 -17.63 -0.44 -12.60
C GLU A 111 -16.67 0.73 -12.82
N LEU A 112 -15.75 0.95 -11.85
CA LEU A 112 -14.82 2.08 -11.90
C LEU A 112 -13.53 1.76 -12.66
N ARG A 113 -13.29 0.49 -13.00
CA ARG A 113 -12.09 0.04 -13.72
C ARG A 113 -10.78 0.41 -13.03
N PHE A 114 -10.77 0.40 -11.70
CA PHE A 114 -9.56 0.62 -10.94
C PHE A 114 -8.63 -0.60 -10.98
N CYS A 115 -7.34 -0.37 -10.84
CA CYS A 115 -6.33 -1.44 -10.84
C CYS A 115 -6.30 -2.25 -9.55
N GLY A 116 -6.91 -1.75 -8.46
CA GLY A 116 -6.97 -2.38 -7.16
C GLY A 116 -7.52 -1.44 -6.11
N VAL A 117 -7.22 -1.73 -4.86
CA VAL A 117 -7.54 -0.88 -3.71
C VAL A 117 -6.30 -0.66 -2.86
N MET A 118 -6.20 0.51 -2.24
CA MET A 118 -5.15 0.83 -1.28
C MET A 118 -5.74 0.83 0.13
N ILE A 119 -5.10 0.09 1.03
CA ILE A 119 -5.48 -0.01 2.44
C ILE A 119 -4.34 0.53 3.28
N ASN A 120 -4.63 1.54 4.09
CA ASN A 120 -3.65 2.17 4.96
C ASN A 120 -3.55 1.40 6.28
N GLY A 121 -2.74 0.34 6.29
CA GLY A 121 -2.44 -0.46 7.45
C GLY A 121 -3.67 -1.02 8.17
N HIS A 122 -3.75 -0.81 9.48
CA HIS A 122 -4.86 -1.28 10.30
C HIS A 122 -6.06 -0.33 10.30
N THR A 123 -7.25 -0.86 10.54
CA THR A 123 -8.48 -0.09 10.79
C THR A 123 -8.89 -0.26 12.23
N ASN A 124 -8.80 0.80 13.04
CA ASN A 124 -9.12 0.78 14.48
C ASN A 124 -8.37 -0.33 15.25
N GLY A 125 -7.11 -0.57 14.91
CA GLY A 125 -6.30 -1.64 15.51
C GLY A 125 -6.56 -3.04 14.95
N GLN A 126 -7.48 -3.19 14.01
CA GLN A 126 -7.73 -4.45 13.33
C GLN A 126 -6.85 -4.56 12.09
N TYR A 127 -5.97 -5.54 12.09
CA TYR A 127 -5.11 -5.88 10.97
C TYR A 127 -5.81 -6.81 9.96
N LEU A 128 -5.30 -6.85 8.74
CA LEU A 128 -5.94 -7.55 7.62
C LEU A 128 -5.90 -9.09 7.74
N ASP A 129 -5.11 -9.63 8.65
CA ASP A 129 -5.09 -11.07 8.97
C ASP A 129 -6.26 -11.54 9.86
N ASN A 130 -7.10 -10.61 10.36
CA ASN A 130 -8.24 -10.96 11.19
C ASN A 130 -9.24 -11.82 10.40
N PRO A 131 -9.65 -13.00 10.93
CA PRO A 131 -10.64 -13.86 10.28
C PRO A 131 -11.98 -13.21 9.98
N ALA A 132 -12.36 -12.15 10.70
CA ALA A 132 -13.56 -11.37 10.39
C ALA A 132 -13.53 -10.74 8.99
N LEU A 133 -12.33 -10.58 8.41
CA LEU A 133 -12.13 -10.05 7.05
C LEU A 133 -12.09 -11.15 5.96
N TYR A 134 -12.31 -12.42 6.29
CA TYR A 134 -12.33 -13.47 5.27
C TYR A 134 -13.36 -13.25 4.14
N PRO A 135 -14.59 -12.72 4.38
CA PRO A 135 -15.49 -12.39 3.28
C PRO A 135 -14.93 -11.36 2.30
N PHE A 136 -14.12 -10.42 2.78
CA PHE A 136 -13.38 -9.49 1.92
C PHE A 136 -12.30 -10.23 1.11
N TRP A 137 -11.48 -11.07 1.74
CA TRP A 137 -10.43 -11.82 1.07
C TRP A 137 -10.95 -12.81 0.02
N GLU A 138 -12.10 -13.44 0.28
CA GLU A 138 -12.80 -14.26 -0.72
C GLU A 138 -13.13 -13.47 -1.98
N ARG A 139 -13.61 -12.22 -1.81
CA ARG A 139 -13.92 -11.33 -2.94
C ARG A 139 -12.65 -10.86 -3.65
N VAL A 140 -11.59 -10.54 -2.90
CA VAL A 140 -10.26 -10.18 -3.45
C VAL A 140 -9.76 -11.29 -4.38
N GLU A 141 -9.76 -12.52 -3.90
CA GLU A 141 -9.29 -13.67 -4.68
C GLU A 141 -10.17 -13.96 -5.90
N ALA A 142 -11.49 -13.88 -5.74
CA ALA A 142 -12.45 -14.11 -6.83
C ALA A 142 -12.32 -13.07 -7.95
N LEU A 143 -11.98 -11.83 -7.62
CA LEU A 143 -11.79 -10.76 -8.59
C LEU A 143 -10.35 -10.67 -9.14
N GLY A 144 -9.38 -11.35 -8.52
CA GLY A 144 -7.95 -11.17 -8.81
C GLY A 144 -7.47 -9.74 -8.55
N ALA A 145 -8.08 -9.06 -7.58
CA ALA A 145 -7.80 -7.67 -7.30
C ALA A 145 -6.47 -7.49 -6.55
N LEU A 146 -5.72 -6.45 -6.90
CA LEU A 146 -4.52 -6.05 -6.17
C LEU A 146 -4.91 -5.29 -4.90
N ILE A 147 -4.37 -5.71 -3.76
CA ILE A 147 -4.47 -4.99 -2.51
C ILE A 147 -3.13 -4.30 -2.26
N TYR A 148 -3.08 -2.98 -2.33
CA TYR A 148 -1.88 -2.23 -2.00
C TYR A 148 -1.89 -1.90 -0.51
N LEU A 149 -0.94 -2.49 0.24
CA LEU A 149 -0.78 -2.25 1.67
C LEU A 149 0.11 -1.02 1.88
N HIS A 150 -0.52 0.09 2.23
CA HIS A 150 0.16 1.37 2.48
C HIS A 150 0.45 1.56 3.97
N PRO A 151 1.53 2.23 4.35
CA PRO A 151 1.84 2.56 5.74
C PRO A 151 0.76 3.35 6.47
N VAL A 152 0.73 3.16 7.79
CA VAL A 152 -0.08 3.94 8.74
C VAL A 152 0.70 4.11 10.05
N ASP A 153 0.34 5.10 10.86
CA ASP A 153 0.88 5.23 12.21
C ASP A 153 0.40 4.02 13.05
N PRO A 154 1.26 3.40 13.87
CA PRO A 154 0.88 2.24 14.67
C PRO A 154 -0.17 2.62 15.72
N VAL A 155 -0.96 1.64 16.16
CA VAL A 155 -1.98 1.82 17.23
C VAL A 155 -1.35 2.42 18.48
N THR A 156 -0.17 1.93 18.83
CA THR A 156 0.62 2.42 19.96
C THR A 156 2.04 2.68 19.48
N PRO A 157 2.55 3.91 19.66
CA PRO A 157 3.93 4.22 19.31
C PRO A 157 4.90 3.26 20.02
N ALA A 158 5.92 2.81 19.31
CA ALA A 158 6.93 1.93 19.89
C ALA A 158 7.77 2.70 20.94
N PRO A 159 7.89 2.22 22.19
CA PRO A 159 8.64 2.93 23.25
C PRO A 159 10.08 3.26 22.87
N VAL A 160 10.72 2.43 22.05
CA VAL A 160 12.09 2.65 21.56
C VAL A 160 12.22 3.92 20.71
N LEU A 161 11.13 4.47 20.20
CA LEU A 161 11.12 5.71 19.41
C LEU A 161 10.79 6.95 20.24
N GLU A 162 10.53 6.79 21.56
CA GLU A 162 10.20 7.90 22.43
C GLU A 162 11.37 8.92 22.50
N GLY A 163 11.03 10.18 22.37
CA GLY A 163 12.03 11.27 22.32
C GLY A 163 12.70 11.44 20.94
N HIS A 164 12.51 10.54 19.99
CA HIS A 164 13.16 10.54 18.67
C HIS A 164 12.19 10.81 17.53
N LYS A 165 11.63 12.01 17.45
CA LYS A 165 10.66 12.42 16.40
C LYS A 165 11.15 12.14 14.98
N GLY A 166 12.45 12.22 14.71
CA GLY A 166 13.03 11.96 13.40
C GLY A 166 12.96 10.50 12.93
N LEU A 167 12.65 9.55 13.83
CA LEU A 167 12.46 8.14 13.50
C LEU A 167 10.98 7.78 13.23
N ARG A 168 10.07 8.73 13.48
CA ARG A 168 8.65 8.50 13.27
C ARG A 168 8.31 8.42 11.79
N ARG A 169 7.18 7.77 11.52
CA ARG A 169 6.55 7.70 10.19
C ARG A 169 7.49 7.16 9.11
N ALA A 170 7.56 7.88 7.96
CA ALA A 170 8.28 7.45 6.76
C ALA A 170 9.79 7.24 6.93
N THR A 171 10.40 7.76 8.00
CA THR A 171 11.83 7.53 8.23
C THR A 171 12.12 6.09 8.64
N TRP A 172 11.32 5.54 9.58
CA TRP A 172 11.53 4.18 10.10
C TRP A 172 10.28 3.48 10.61
N GLU A 173 9.43 4.19 11.39
CA GLU A 173 8.30 3.58 12.11
C GLU A 173 7.33 2.87 11.16
N TRP A 174 7.04 3.46 10.01
CA TRP A 174 6.15 2.87 9.01
C TRP A 174 6.72 1.62 8.35
N THR A 175 8.04 1.59 8.11
CA THR A 175 8.70 0.38 7.60
C THR A 175 8.49 -0.79 8.56
N PHE A 176 8.68 -0.55 9.85
CA PHE A 176 8.47 -1.57 10.89
C PHE A 176 6.99 -2.00 10.99
N GLU A 177 6.07 -1.04 11.01
CA GLU A 177 4.63 -1.32 11.12
C GLU A 177 4.11 -2.09 9.90
N THR A 178 4.39 -1.59 8.70
CA THR A 178 3.92 -2.18 7.45
C THR A 178 4.56 -3.53 7.17
N GLY A 179 5.87 -3.65 7.41
CA GLY A 179 6.58 -4.93 7.31
C GLY A 179 6.02 -5.97 8.28
N SER A 180 5.73 -5.58 9.52
CA SER A 180 5.07 -6.46 10.50
C SER A 180 3.67 -6.87 10.05
N HIS A 181 2.89 -5.94 9.47
CA HIS A 181 1.56 -6.26 8.93
C HIS A 181 1.65 -7.26 7.77
N ALA A 182 2.59 -7.06 6.83
CA ALA A 182 2.82 -8.03 5.75
C ALA A 182 3.20 -9.42 6.28
N LEU A 183 4.06 -9.49 7.31
CA LEU A 183 4.40 -10.75 7.98
C LEU A 183 3.19 -11.38 8.67
N ARG A 184 2.29 -10.61 9.28
CA ARG A 184 1.05 -11.13 9.85
C ARG A 184 0.21 -11.84 8.81
N LEU A 185 0.08 -11.29 7.59
CA LEU A 185 -0.64 -11.96 6.50
C LEU A 185 -0.03 -13.32 6.16
N ILE A 186 1.31 -13.41 6.14
CA ILE A 186 2.02 -14.67 5.89
C ILE A 186 1.77 -15.65 7.06
N PHE A 187 2.10 -15.23 8.28
CA PHE A 187 2.13 -16.11 9.45
C PHE A 187 0.74 -16.51 9.98
N SER A 188 -0.33 -15.80 9.58
CA SER A 188 -1.72 -16.21 9.85
C SER A 188 -2.21 -17.37 8.98
N GLY A 189 -1.45 -17.74 7.92
CA GLY A 189 -1.89 -18.72 6.94
C GLY A 189 -2.91 -18.16 5.93
N LEU A 190 -3.02 -16.84 5.81
CA LEU A 190 -3.95 -16.21 4.88
C LEU A 190 -3.76 -16.72 3.46
N PHE A 191 -2.52 -16.81 3.00
CA PHE A 191 -2.19 -17.25 1.64
C PHE A 191 -2.32 -18.76 1.43
N ASP A 192 -2.35 -19.57 2.48
CA ASP A 192 -2.77 -20.97 2.37
C ASP A 192 -4.27 -21.08 2.06
N ARG A 193 -5.06 -20.16 2.61
CA ARG A 193 -6.50 -20.10 2.41
C ARG A 193 -6.88 -19.41 1.10
N PHE A 194 -6.17 -18.34 0.72
CA PHE A 194 -6.42 -17.51 -0.45
C PHE A 194 -5.15 -17.41 -1.33
N PRO A 195 -4.73 -18.51 -1.96
CA PRO A 195 -3.40 -18.61 -2.60
C PRO A 195 -3.22 -17.72 -3.83
N ARG A 196 -4.30 -17.27 -4.48
CA ARG A 196 -4.21 -16.40 -5.66
C ARG A 196 -4.22 -14.91 -5.34
N THR A 197 -4.34 -14.56 -4.05
CA THR A 197 -4.35 -13.16 -3.61
C THR A 197 -2.99 -12.51 -3.86
N ARG A 198 -3.00 -11.25 -4.32
CA ARG A 198 -1.82 -10.42 -4.53
C ARG A 198 -1.86 -9.18 -3.64
N VAL A 199 -0.74 -8.90 -2.96
CA VAL A 199 -0.55 -7.72 -2.10
C VAL A 199 0.60 -6.89 -2.63
N GLY A 200 0.33 -5.62 -2.96
CA GLY A 200 1.37 -4.65 -3.28
C GLY A 200 2.02 -4.12 -2.00
N LEU A 201 3.33 -4.03 -2.00
CA LEU A 201 4.13 -3.53 -0.89
C LEU A 201 5.15 -2.51 -1.39
N GLY A 202 5.11 -1.30 -0.87
CA GLY A 202 6.01 -0.22 -1.22
C GLY A 202 7.42 -0.39 -0.68
N HIS A 203 8.23 0.66 -0.84
CA HIS A 203 9.51 0.87 -0.14
C HIS A 203 10.47 -0.33 -0.24
N LEU A 204 10.53 -0.96 -1.44
CA LEU A 204 11.31 -2.19 -1.68
C LEU A 204 10.97 -3.32 -0.71
N GLY A 205 9.67 -3.47 -0.37
CA GLY A 205 9.19 -4.56 0.46
C GLY A 205 9.50 -4.39 1.94
N GLU A 206 9.62 -3.14 2.42
CA GLU A 206 9.75 -2.82 3.84
C GLU A 206 10.87 -3.60 4.53
N THR A 207 12.03 -3.70 3.91
CA THR A 207 13.21 -4.47 4.35
C THR A 207 13.02 -5.99 4.44
N LEU A 208 11.82 -6.53 4.27
CA LEU A 208 11.54 -7.97 4.40
C LEU A 208 12.40 -8.85 3.46
N PRO A 209 12.70 -8.44 2.22
CA PRO A 209 13.54 -9.21 1.32
C PRO A 209 14.88 -9.64 1.91
N PHE A 210 15.48 -8.79 2.74
CA PHE A 210 16.76 -9.07 3.37
C PHE A 210 16.67 -10.08 4.52
N LEU A 211 15.45 -10.41 4.97
CA LEU A 211 15.20 -11.25 6.14
C LEU A 211 14.54 -12.60 5.81
N LEU A 212 14.26 -12.90 4.53
CA LEU A 212 13.50 -14.08 4.10
C LEU A 212 14.09 -15.38 4.66
N TRP A 213 15.40 -15.57 4.57
CA TRP A 213 16.07 -16.75 5.14
C TRP A 213 15.83 -16.87 6.64
N ARG A 214 15.86 -15.76 7.37
CA ARG A 214 15.62 -15.75 8.82
C ARG A 214 14.19 -16.17 9.13
N PHE A 215 13.21 -15.71 8.38
CA PHE A 215 11.81 -16.08 8.55
C PHE A 215 11.63 -17.58 8.33
N ASP A 216 12.17 -18.12 7.25
CA ASP A 216 12.09 -19.56 6.95
C ASP A 216 12.71 -20.39 8.06
N SER A 217 13.92 -20.03 8.50
CA SER A 217 14.61 -20.77 9.54
C SER A 217 13.88 -20.76 10.88
N ARG A 218 13.19 -19.65 11.23
CA ARG A 218 12.47 -19.50 12.50
C ARG A 218 11.06 -20.08 12.47
N ALA A 219 10.43 -20.12 11.32
CA ALA A 219 9.12 -20.76 11.16
C ALA A 219 9.20 -22.30 11.27
N GLY A 220 10.36 -22.87 11.07
CA GLY A 220 10.58 -24.31 11.08
C GLY A 220 10.31 -25.01 12.41
N PRO A 221 10.23 -26.38 12.39
CA PRO A 221 9.87 -27.19 13.56
C PRO A 221 10.84 -27.06 14.73
N ASP A 222 12.10 -26.77 14.45
CA ASP A 222 13.14 -26.64 15.49
C ASP A 222 13.04 -25.37 16.34
N PHE A 223 12.15 -24.43 15.95
CA PHE A 223 11.95 -23.17 16.65
C PHE A 223 10.50 -22.98 17.08
N TYR A 224 9.68 -22.37 16.24
CA TYR A 224 8.31 -22.01 16.61
C TYR A 224 7.26 -22.96 16.05
N ALA A 225 7.63 -23.90 15.21
CA ALA A 225 6.75 -24.89 14.59
C ALA A 225 5.46 -24.25 14.00
N ILE A 226 5.64 -23.14 13.28
CA ILE A 226 4.53 -22.43 12.65
C ILE A 226 3.91 -23.32 11.58
N LYS A 227 2.60 -23.52 11.66
CA LYS A 227 1.85 -24.33 10.71
C LYS A 227 1.51 -23.53 9.46
N LEU A 228 2.39 -23.58 8.48
CA LEU A 228 2.20 -23.02 7.14
C LEU A 228 2.39 -24.14 6.12
N GLY A 229 1.66 -24.05 5.01
CA GLY A 229 1.78 -25.01 3.89
C GLY A 229 3.11 -24.90 3.16
N LYS A 230 3.74 -23.73 3.19
CA LYS A 230 5.02 -23.42 2.53
C LYS A 230 5.90 -22.56 3.45
N PRO A 231 7.21 -22.45 3.18
CA PRO A 231 8.07 -21.48 3.89
C PRO A 231 7.60 -20.05 3.70
N PRO A 232 7.78 -19.15 4.70
CA PRO A 232 7.42 -17.72 4.59
C PRO A 232 7.94 -17.03 3.33
N SER A 233 9.19 -17.34 2.90
CA SER A 233 9.77 -16.78 1.68
C SER A 233 9.02 -17.16 0.41
N HIS A 234 8.35 -18.31 0.37
CA HIS A 234 7.52 -18.71 -0.74
C HIS A 234 6.34 -17.74 -0.92
N TYR A 235 5.59 -17.49 0.15
CA TYR A 235 4.46 -16.56 0.09
C TYR A 235 4.89 -15.14 -0.26
N PHE A 236 6.04 -14.69 0.27
CA PHE A 236 6.56 -13.39 -0.09
C PHE A 236 6.82 -13.28 -1.60
N LYS A 237 7.41 -14.29 -2.21
CA LYS A 237 7.72 -14.31 -3.65
C LYS A 237 6.47 -14.45 -4.53
N GLU A 238 5.50 -15.26 -4.10
CA GLU A 238 4.32 -15.58 -4.91
C GLU A 238 3.17 -14.59 -4.72
N ASN A 239 2.99 -14.06 -3.51
CA ASN A 239 1.82 -13.27 -3.18
C ASN A 239 2.10 -11.77 -3.07
N PHE A 240 3.36 -11.34 -3.02
CA PHE A 240 3.68 -9.91 -2.94
C PHE A 240 4.24 -9.35 -4.24
N LEU A 241 3.75 -8.17 -4.61
CA LEU A 241 4.32 -7.30 -5.63
C LEU A 241 5.06 -6.18 -4.91
N VAL A 242 6.37 -6.11 -5.11
CA VAL A 242 7.20 -5.10 -4.44
C VAL A 242 7.45 -3.93 -5.38
N THR A 243 7.27 -2.70 -4.87
CA THR A 243 7.50 -1.48 -5.63
C THR A 243 8.68 -0.67 -5.07
N THR A 244 9.21 0.23 -5.88
CA THR A 244 10.32 1.12 -5.50
C THR A 244 9.84 2.43 -4.87
N SER A 245 8.55 2.59 -4.62
CA SER A 245 7.99 3.80 -4.01
C SER A 245 8.81 4.26 -2.81
N GLY A 246 9.10 5.55 -2.72
CA GLY A 246 9.86 6.12 -1.59
C GLY A 246 11.34 5.73 -1.49
N MET A 247 11.80 4.75 -2.27
CA MET A 247 13.19 4.25 -2.28
C MET A 247 13.85 4.57 -3.62
N CYS A 248 14.31 5.82 -3.76
CA CYS A 248 14.79 6.36 -5.04
C CYS A 248 16.30 6.22 -5.25
N SER A 249 17.02 5.45 -4.42
CA SER A 249 18.45 5.19 -4.62
C SER A 249 18.70 3.89 -5.36
N ALA A 250 19.86 3.80 -6.03
CA ALA A 250 20.23 2.62 -6.80
C ALA A 250 20.82 1.50 -5.94
N GLU A 251 21.27 1.78 -4.72
CA GLU A 251 21.95 0.84 -3.87
C GLU A 251 21.07 -0.33 -3.45
N PRO A 252 19.83 -0.12 -2.97
CA PRO A 252 18.94 -1.22 -2.65
C PRO A 252 18.56 -2.08 -3.85
N LEU A 253 18.50 -1.49 -5.05
CA LEU A 253 18.20 -2.21 -6.29
C LEU A 253 19.37 -3.09 -6.76
N LYS A 254 20.60 -2.75 -6.36
CA LYS A 254 21.81 -3.52 -6.68
C LYS A 254 22.09 -4.63 -5.66
N ALA A 255 21.39 -4.63 -4.53
CA ALA A 255 21.55 -5.66 -3.52
C ALA A 255 21.20 -7.01 -4.18
N PRO A 256 22.12 -7.97 -4.27
CA PRO A 256 21.92 -9.18 -5.03
C PRO A 256 20.79 -10.01 -4.41
N SER A 257 19.66 -10.03 -5.05
CA SER A 257 18.67 -11.05 -4.84
C SER A 257 18.70 -12.00 -6.04
N PRO A 258 19.28 -13.19 -5.93
CA PRO A 258 19.30 -14.16 -7.00
C PRO A 258 17.91 -14.69 -7.40
N HIS A 259 16.86 -14.15 -6.78
CA HIS A 259 15.49 -14.63 -6.92
C HIS A 259 14.47 -13.52 -7.27
N TRP A 260 14.93 -12.30 -7.58
CA TRP A 260 14.04 -11.25 -8.02
C TRP A 260 14.11 -11.13 -9.54
N ASP A 261 13.09 -11.63 -10.18
CA ASP A 261 12.87 -11.28 -11.58
C ASP A 261 12.35 -9.83 -11.62
N MET A 262 13.25 -8.89 -11.92
CA MET A 262 12.93 -7.46 -12.06
C MET A 262 12.43 -7.13 -13.47
N SER A 263 12.06 -8.15 -14.26
CA SER A 263 11.63 -8.00 -15.65
C SER A 263 10.11 -7.82 -15.83
N ALA A 264 9.34 -7.69 -14.73
CA ALA A 264 7.90 -7.47 -14.81
C ALA A 264 7.54 -6.00 -14.82
#